data_0c02304165364b7cea5227b10e304079
#
_entry.id   0c02304165364b7cea5227b10e304079
#
_cell.length_a   1.000
_cell.length_b   1.000
_cell.length_c   1.000
_cell.angle_alpha   90.00
_cell.angle_beta   90.00
_cell.angle_gamma   90.00
#
_symmetry.space_group_name_H-M   'P 1'
#
loop_
_entity.id
_entity.type
_entity.pdbx_description
1 polymer ?
#
loop_
_entity_poly.entity_id
_entity_poly.type
_entity_poly.pdbx_seq_one_letter_code
_entity_poly.pdbx_strand_id
1 'polypeptide(L)'
;MCGIAGLIHRGKSSNVGNELQAMLQALKHRGPDSTGYALYADNDGENFIMRFKVGENVGEGSSSVNEDESVYDKRKELVDDMLKNLGAKVLKEEKLTPYSYRYEMKYDDDLMDFSKKIESIESVEILSIGKSLELIKDLGDAQAVLDRYDLGKVTGTHAIGHARMATESGVDIKSAHPFWGYPFSDVSVVHNGQLTNYWNNRRAVSYTHLTLPTICSV
;
A
#
# COMPACT_ATOMS: atom_id res chain seq x y z
N MET A 1 -1.85 -12.30 -17.05
CA MET A 1 -1.22 -13.02 -15.90
C MET A 1 -0.28 -12.06 -15.21
N CYS A 2 -0.44 -11.85 -13.92
CA CYS A 2 0.40 -10.95 -13.11
C CYS A 2 1.88 -11.38 -13.07
N GLY A 3 2.75 -10.48 -12.63
CA GLY A 3 4.17 -10.73 -12.41
C GLY A 3 4.60 -10.36 -10.99
N ILE A 4 5.43 -11.17 -10.37
CA ILE A 4 6.05 -10.90 -9.07
C ILE A 4 7.56 -10.78 -9.26
N ALA A 5 8.16 -9.80 -8.60
CA ALA A 5 9.60 -9.65 -8.51
C ALA A 5 10.00 -9.39 -7.04
N GLY A 6 11.22 -9.76 -6.70
CA GLY A 6 11.78 -9.49 -5.38
C GLY A 6 13.29 -9.55 -5.39
N LEU A 7 13.90 -8.79 -4.51
CA LEU A 7 15.35 -8.73 -4.33
C LEU A 7 15.72 -8.61 -2.86
N ILE A 8 16.90 -9.07 -2.52
CA ILE A 8 17.47 -8.95 -1.18
C ILE A 8 18.99 -8.75 -1.29
N HIS A 9 19.51 -7.73 -0.60
CA HIS A 9 20.92 -7.45 -0.44
C HIS A 9 21.37 -7.88 0.95
N ARG A 10 22.30 -8.85 1.02
CA ARG A 10 22.83 -9.32 2.30
C ARG A 10 23.95 -8.38 2.78
N GLY A 11 23.73 -7.81 3.97
CA GLY A 11 24.77 -7.04 4.68
C GLY A 11 25.09 -5.65 4.11
N LYS A 12 24.29 -5.13 3.17
CA LYS A 12 24.42 -3.76 2.67
C LYS A 12 23.08 -3.24 2.16
N SER A 13 22.95 -1.93 2.19
CA SER A 13 21.87 -1.21 1.55
C SER A 13 22.21 -0.93 0.07
N SER A 14 21.18 -0.86 -0.75
CA SER A 14 21.24 -0.51 -2.18
C SER A 14 20.00 0.28 -2.58
N ASN A 15 19.98 0.80 -3.81
CA ASN A 15 18.81 1.51 -4.34
C ASN A 15 17.71 0.51 -4.76
N VAL A 16 17.01 -0.02 -3.76
CA VAL A 16 15.97 -1.05 -3.95
C VAL A 16 14.79 -0.55 -4.78
N GLY A 17 14.50 0.75 -4.77
CA GLY A 17 13.44 1.34 -5.56
C GLY A 17 13.69 1.19 -7.06
N ASN A 18 14.85 1.64 -7.55
CA ASN A 18 15.21 1.52 -8.97
C ASN A 18 15.44 0.07 -9.39
N GLU A 19 16.07 -0.74 -8.53
CA GLU A 19 16.34 -2.14 -8.86
C GLU A 19 15.04 -2.94 -9.02
N LEU A 20 14.11 -2.78 -8.08
CA LEU A 20 12.79 -3.44 -8.18
C LEU A 20 12.00 -2.90 -9.38
N GLN A 21 12.06 -1.59 -9.65
CA GLN A 21 11.42 -1.01 -10.83
C GLN A 21 11.91 -1.67 -12.13
N ALA A 22 13.22 -1.83 -12.30
CA ALA A 22 13.77 -2.46 -13.49
C ALA A 22 13.28 -3.90 -13.67
N MET A 23 13.16 -4.66 -12.57
CA MET A 23 12.63 -6.02 -12.60
C MET A 23 11.13 -6.04 -12.95
N LEU A 24 10.32 -5.17 -12.35
CA LEU A 24 8.88 -5.08 -12.63
C LEU A 24 8.61 -4.56 -14.04
N GLN A 25 9.43 -3.63 -14.54
CA GLN A 25 9.30 -3.12 -15.90
C GLN A 25 9.58 -4.21 -16.94
N ALA A 26 10.49 -5.13 -16.68
CA ALA A 26 10.70 -6.31 -17.50
C ALA A 26 9.47 -7.24 -17.53
N LEU A 27 8.62 -7.18 -16.49
CA LEU A 27 7.36 -7.92 -16.38
C LEU A 27 6.13 -7.14 -16.86
N LYS A 28 6.30 -5.91 -17.40
CA LYS A 28 5.20 -5.03 -17.83
C LYS A 28 4.20 -5.72 -18.76
N HIS A 29 4.69 -6.57 -19.67
CA HIS A 29 3.83 -7.33 -20.60
C HIS A 29 2.88 -8.30 -19.88
N ARG A 30 3.10 -8.60 -18.60
CA ARG A 30 2.28 -9.48 -17.77
C ARG A 30 1.25 -8.72 -16.93
N GLY A 31 1.42 -7.42 -16.72
CA GLY A 31 0.54 -6.63 -15.87
C GLY A 31 0.76 -5.13 -16.00
N PRO A 32 0.13 -4.50 -17.02
CA PRO A 32 0.31 -3.06 -17.25
C PRO A 32 -0.65 -2.18 -16.44
N ASP A 33 -1.65 -2.77 -15.74
CA ASP A 33 -2.79 -2.02 -15.24
C ASP A 33 -2.53 -1.35 -13.89
N SER A 34 -1.86 -2.05 -12.99
CA SER A 34 -1.42 -1.49 -11.71
C SER A 34 -0.13 -2.13 -11.24
N THR A 35 0.64 -1.36 -10.48
CA THR A 35 1.91 -1.81 -9.92
C THR A 35 1.97 -1.47 -8.45
N GLY A 36 2.56 -2.39 -7.67
CA GLY A 36 2.83 -2.14 -6.27
C GLY A 36 4.24 -2.53 -5.85
N TYR A 37 4.73 -1.77 -4.89
CA TYR A 37 6.05 -1.88 -4.29
C TYR A 37 5.90 -2.05 -2.78
N ALA A 38 6.61 -3.00 -2.20
CA ALA A 38 6.90 -3.04 -0.77
C ALA A 38 8.41 -2.93 -0.62
N LEU A 39 8.86 -1.79 -0.14
CA LEU A 39 10.26 -1.43 0.01
C LEU A 39 10.61 -1.46 1.49
N TYR A 40 11.69 -2.12 1.84
CA TYR A 40 12.23 -2.14 3.20
C TYR A 40 13.39 -1.17 3.27
N ALA A 41 13.00 0.09 3.53
CA ALA A 41 13.88 1.24 3.46
C ALA A 41 14.81 1.35 4.68
N ASP A 42 15.93 2.06 4.47
CA ASP A 42 16.85 2.44 5.55
C ASP A 42 16.26 3.60 6.33
N ASN A 43 15.43 3.29 7.32
CA ASN A 43 14.94 4.23 8.30
C ASN A 43 15.74 4.07 9.62
N ASP A 44 15.62 5.01 10.53
CA ASP A 44 16.31 4.96 11.84
C ASP A 44 15.83 3.78 12.73
N GLY A 45 14.70 3.16 12.37
CA GLY A 45 14.11 2.04 13.09
C GLY A 45 13.41 2.42 14.41
N GLU A 46 13.40 3.71 14.77
CA GLU A 46 12.79 4.20 16.01
C GLU A 46 11.31 4.55 15.80
N ASN A 47 11.01 5.24 14.70
CA ASN A 47 9.69 5.76 14.39
C ASN A 47 8.93 4.83 13.44
N PHE A 48 7.61 4.85 13.50
CA PHE A 48 6.77 4.21 12.50
C PHE A 48 6.60 5.11 11.28
N ILE A 49 6.65 4.47 10.12
CA ILE A 49 6.21 5.07 8.85
C ILE A 49 4.83 4.52 8.52
N MET A 50 3.85 5.38 8.47
CA MET A 50 2.51 5.04 8.01
C MET A 50 2.31 5.57 6.59
N ARG A 51 2.00 4.68 5.66
CA ARG A 51 1.52 5.03 4.34
C ARG A 51 0.03 4.77 4.25
N PHE A 52 -0.73 5.77 3.83
CA PHE A 52 -2.18 5.65 3.72
C PHE A 52 -2.70 6.49 2.56
N LYS A 53 -3.93 6.20 2.16
CA LYS A 53 -4.67 6.98 1.16
C LYS A 53 -6.06 7.32 1.68
N VAL A 54 -6.58 8.46 1.22
CA VAL A 54 -7.90 8.99 1.57
C VAL A 54 -8.86 8.99 0.37
N GLY A 55 -8.48 8.34 -0.69
CA GLY A 55 -9.22 8.18 -1.93
C GLY A 55 -8.43 7.38 -2.94
N GLU A 56 -8.92 7.30 -4.16
CA GLU A 56 -8.28 6.56 -5.24
C GLU A 56 -8.30 7.36 -6.54
N ASN A 57 -7.24 7.19 -7.34
CA ASN A 57 -7.31 7.56 -8.73
C ASN A 57 -8.18 6.53 -9.46
N VAL A 58 -9.14 7.01 -10.20
CA VAL A 58 -10.05 6.17 -10.98
C VAL A 58 -9.49 6.10 -12.39
N GLY A 59 -9.08 4.90 -12.81
CA GLY A 59 -8.54 4.66 -14.14
C GLY A 59 -9.57 4.95 -15.24
N GLU A 60 -9.07 5.23 -16.44
CA GLU A 60 -9.91 5.37 -17.63
C GLU A 60 -10.77 4.12 -17.83
N GLY A 61 -12.06 4.30 -18.04
CA GLY A 61 -13.04 3.21 -18.23
C GLY A 61 -13.75 2.75 -16.95
N SER A 62 -13.42 3.32 -15.78
CA SER A 62 -14.22 3.11 -14.58
C SER A 62 -15.52 3.92 -14.63
N SER A 63 -16.59 3.34 -14.05
CA SER A 63 -17.87 4.07 -13.87
C SER A 63 -17.81 5.07 -12.71
N SER A 64 -16.76 5.07 -11.93
CA SER A 64 -16.53 6.01 -10.83
C SER A 64 -15.89 7.29 -11.33
N VAL A 65 -16.25 8.42 -10.75
CA VAL A 65 -15.69 9.74 -11.05
C VAL A 65 -14.62 10.03 -10.03
N ASN A 66 -13.51 10.66 -10.45
CA ASN A 66 -12.52 11.18 -9.50
C ASN A 66 -13.19 12.17 -8.55
N GLU A 67 -12.99 11.98 -7.26
CA GLU A 67 -13.50 12.88 -6.23
C GLU A 67 -12.76 14.22 -6.28
N ASP A 68 -13.41 15.28 -5.82
CA ASP A 68 -12.80 16.61 -5.67
C ASP A 68 -11.71 16.56 -4.57
N GLU A 69 -10.61 17.28 -4.77
CA GLU A 69 -9.52 17.38 -3.78
C GLU A 69 -10.02 17.85 -2.41
N SER A 70 -11.06 18.67 -2.36
CA SER A 70 -11.67 19.10 -1.10
C SER A 70 -12.23 17.97 -0.24
N VAL A 71 -12.59 16.84 -0.87
CA VAL A 71 -13.05 15.62 -0.19
C VAL A 71 -11.85 14.91 0.44
N TYR A 72 -10.74 14.84 -0.29
CA TYR A 72 -9.50 14.24 0.20
C TYR A 72 -8.94 15.04 1.39
N ASP A 73 -8.94 16.37 1.31
CA ASP A 73 -8.48 17.23 2.41
C ASP A 73 -9.33 17.05 3.68
N LYS A 74 -10.65 16.96 3.56
CA LYS A 74 -11.54 16.67 4.71
C LYS A 74 -11.25 15.30 5.33
N ARG A 75 -11.07 14.24 4.51
CA ARG A 75 -10.73 12.92 5.02
C ARG A 75 -9.36 12.92 5.71
N LYS A 76 -8.40 13.64 5.16
CA LYS A 76 -7.08 13.83 5.77
C LYS A 76 -7.19 14.51 7.13
N GLU A 77 -8.00 15.56 7.27
CA GLU A 77 -8.26 16.21 8.55
C GLU A 77 -8.85 15.24 9.57
N LEU A 78 -9.80 14.38 9.16
CA LEU A 78 -10.36 13.33 10.04
C LEU A 78 -9.30 12.33 10.49
N VAL A 79 -8.37 11.95 9.60
CA VAL A 79 -7.23 11.09 9.97
C VAL A 79 -6.34 11.79 10.99
N ASP A 80 -5.99 13.06 10.79
CA ASP A 80 -5.16 13.83 11.72
C ASP A 80 -5.78 13.95 13.11
N ASP A 81 -7.08 14.21 13.16
CA ASP A 81 -7.80 14.31 14.43
C ASP A 81 -7.89 12.94 15.12
N MET A 82 -8.09 11.86 14.34
CA MET A 82 -8.06 10.50 14.89
C MET A 82 -6.67 10.16 15.45
N LEU A 83 -5.60 10.51 14.73
CA LEU A 83 -4.22 10.28 15.19
C LEU A 83 -3.95 11.00 16.53
N LYS A 84 -4.37 12.27 16.66
CA LYS A 84 -4.27 13.02 17.92
C LYS A 84 -5.04 12.34 19.04
N ASN A 85 -6.27 11.90 18.78
CA ASN A 85 -7.13 11.22 19.76
C ASN A 85 -6.55 9.87 20.22
N LEU A 86 -5.80 9.19 19.34
CA LEU A 86 -5.10 7.95 19.64
C LEU A 86 -3.75 8.16 20.35
N GLY A 87 -3.33 9.42 20.54
CA GLY A 87 -2.04 9.73 21.16
C GLY A 87 -0.83 9.54 20.22
N ALA A 88 -1.05 9.33 18.93
CA ALA A 88 0.03 9.28 17.96
C ALA A 88 0.64 10.66 17.74
N LYS A 89 1.97 10.74 17.74
CA LYS A 89 2.71 11.96 17.49
C LYS A 89 3.30 11.95 16.09
N VAL A 90 2.70 12.69 15.17
CA VAL A 90 3.25 12.88 13.81
C VAL A 90 4.48 13.79 13.90
N LEU A 91 5.60 13.32 13.37
CA LEU A 91 6.89 14.01 13.33
C LEU A 91 7.13 14.65 11.97
N LYS A 92 6.75 13.96 10.91
CA LYS A 92 6.89 14.42 9.53
C LYS A 92 5.68 13.98 8.72
N GLU A 93 5.21 14.87 7.88
CA GLU A 93 4.12 14.66 6.93
C GLU A 93 4.62 14.91 5.52
N GLU A 94 4.29 14.02 4.59
CA GLU A 94 4.56 14.18 3.16
C GLU A 94 3.28 13.85 2.37
N LYS A 95 2.80 14.83 1.56
CA LYS A 95 1.74 14.61 0.57
C LYS A 95 2.41 14.15 -0.72
N LEU A 96 2.12 12.94 -1.15
CA LEU A 96 2.75 12.31 -2.32
C LEU A 96 1.91 12.47 -3.59
N THR A 97 0.60 12.33 -3.42
CA THR A 97 -0.41 12.59 -4.46
C THR A 97 -1.56 13.35 -3.81
N PRO A 98 -2.56 13.83 -4.55
CA PRO A 98 -3.74 14.47 -3.94
C PRO A 98 -4.43 13.61 -2.87
N TYR A 99 -4.34 12.29 -2.98
CA TYR A 99 -5.05 11.32 -2.13
C TYR A 99 -4.14 10.42 -1.30
N SER A 100 -2.80 10.55 -1.36
CA SER A 100 -1.86 9.64 -0.70
C SER A 100 -0.82 10.37 0.13
N TYR A 101 -0.57 9.85 1.33
CA TYR A 101 0.28 10.47 2.33
C TYR A 101 1.28 9.48 2.92
N ARG A 102 2.39 10.03 3.39
CA ARG A 102 3.42 9.35 4.16
C ARG A 102 3.65 10.11 5.46
N TYR A 103 3.39 9.46 6.60
CA TYR A 103 3.62 10.04 7.92
C TYR A 103 4.72 9.27 8.64
N GLU A 104 5.68 9.99 9.19
CA GLU A 104 6.57 9.49 10.21
C GLU A 104 5.99 9.84 11.58
N MET A 105 5.83 8.85 12.45
CA MET A 105 5.13 9.05 13.71
C MET A 105 5.68 8.16 14.83
N LYS A 106 5.47 8.61 16.08
CA LYS A 106 5.63 7.81 17.28
C LYS A 106 4.28 7.32 17.77
N TYR A 107 4.21 6.04 18.08
CA TYR A 107 3.04 5.40 18.64
C TYR A 107 3.47 4.17 19.43
N ASP A 108 2.97 4.02 20.67
CA ASP A 108 3.45 3.01 21.60
C ASP A 108 2.38 1.98 21.99
N ASP A 109 1.14 2.16 21.51
CA ASP A 109 0.02 1.26 21.81
C ASP A 109 -0.24 0.23 20.69
N ASP A 110 -1.37 -0.46 20.76
CA ASP A 110 -1.75 -1.55 19.86
C ASP A 110 -2.05 -1.07 18.43
N LEU A 111 -1.24 -1.51 17.48
CA LEU A 111 -1.41 -1.21 16.05
C LEU A 111 -2.71 -1.80 15.47
N MET A 112 -3.27 -2.86 16.05
CA MET A 112 -4.52 -3.45 15.56
C MET A 112 -5.70 -2.51 15.83
N ASP A 113 -5.82 -2.01 17.04
CA ASP A 113 -6.88 -1.07 17.43
C ASP A 113 -6.71 0.27 16.69
N PHE A 114 -5.47 0.73 16.59
CA PHE A 114 -5.10 1.92 15.83
C PHE A 114 -5.59 1.85 14.38
N SER A 115 -5.21 0.79 13.67
CA SER A 115 -5.54 0.63 12.26
C SER A 115 -7.04 0.54 12.04
N LYS A 116 -7.77 -0.23 12.88
CA LYS A 116 -9.23 -0.31 12.80
C LYS A 116 -9.93 1.04 12.94
N LYS A 117 -9.43 1.88 13.85
CA LYS A 117 -10.00 3.23 14.07
C LYS A 117 -9.74 4.15 12.89
N ILE A 118 -8.52 4.15 12.34
CA ILE A 118 -8.20 4.94 11.15
C ILE A 118 -9.03 4.47 9.94
N GLU A 119 -9.09 3.17 9.69
CA GLU A 119 -9.84 2.60 8.57
C GLU A 119 -11.36 2.61 8.76
N SER A 120 -11.87 3.02 9.93
CA SER A 120 -13.29 3.32 10.12
C SER A 120 -13.74 4.61 9.41
N ILE A 121 -12.80 5.46 9.02
CA ILE A 121 -13.07 6.65 8.21
C ILE A 121 -13.31 6.19 6.77
N GLU A 122 -14.43 6.60 6.20
CA GLU A 122 -14.84 6.19 4.86
C GLU A 122 -13.79 6.53 3.80
N SER A 123 -13.49 5.56 2.95
CA SER A 123 -12.49 5.65 1.86
C SER A 123 -11.04 5.90 2.31
N VAL A 124 -10.75 5.73 3.59
CA VAL A 124 -9.37 5.71 4.10
C VAL A 124 -8.86 4.27 4.12
N GLU A 125 -7.66 4.06 3.61
CA GLU A 125 -6.97 2.76 3.61
C GLU A 125 -5.53 2.95 4.07
N ILE A 126 -5.12 2.19 5.07
CA ILE A 126 -3.71 2.09 5.47
C ILE A 126 -3.02 1.10 4.51
N LEU A 127 -2.01 1.57 3.80
CA LEU A 127 -1.21 0.72 2.92
C LEU A 127 -0.17 -0.07 3.71
N SER A 128 0.50 0.58 4.66
CA SER A 128 1.43 -0.06 5.58
C SER A 128 1.69 0.77 6.81
N ILE A 129 2.00 0.09 7.92
CA ILE A 129 2.67 0.66 9.08
C ILE A 129 3.88 -0.22 9.39
N GLY A 130 5.05 0.38 9.37
CA GLY A 130 6.30 -0.33 9.65
C GLY A 130 7.41 0.63 10.06
N LYS A 131 8.51 0.08 10.54
CA LYS A 131 9.73 0.85 10.86
C LYS A 131 10.67 0.92 9.66
N SER A 132 10.58 -0.05 8.76
CA SER A 132 11.32 -0.11 7.49
C SER A 132 10.42 -0.29 6.28
N LEU A 133 9.28 -0.98 6.43
CA LEU A 133 8.35 -1.25 5.33
C LEU A 133 7.62 0.02 4.88
N GLU A 134 7.73 0.31 3.61
CA GLU A 134 6.95 1.30 2.90
C GLU A 134 6.25 0.63 1.72
N LEU A 135 4.92 0.53 1.78
CA LEU A 135 4.11 -0.09 0.75
C LEU A 135 3.42 0.97 -0.09
N ILE A 136 3.62 0.90 -1.39
CA ILE A 136 3.03 1.81 -2.37
C ILE A 136 2.39 0.98 -3.46
N LYS A 137 1.18 1.30 -3.82
CA LYS A 137 0.48 0.69 -4.95
C LYS A 137 -0.40 1.73 -5.65
N ASP A 138 -0.37 1.71 -6.98
CA ASP A 138 -1.17 2.63 -7.79
C ASP A 138 -1.39 2.08 -9.20
N LEU A 139 -2.24 2.75 -9.96
CA LEU A 139 -2.48 2.48 -11.37
C LEU A 139 -1.27 2.85 -12.23
N GLY A 140 -1.04 2.05 -13.24
CA GLY A 140 0.02 2.21 -14.21
C GLY A 140 1.16 1.21 -14.04
N ASP A 141 2.11 1.29 -14.96
CA ASP A 141 3.29 0.44 -14.96
C ASP A 141 4.32 0.85 -13.89
N ALA A 142 5.35 0.04 -13.74
CA ALA A 142 6.37 0.22 -12.72
C ALA A 142 7.07 1.59 -12.80
N GLN A 143 7.33 2.09 -14.01
CA GLN A 143 7.97 3.40 -14.17
C GLN A 143 7.03 4.53 -13.73
N ALA A 144 5.78 4.49 -14.15
CA ALA A 144 4.80 5.52 -13.80
C ALA A 144 4.59 5.64 -12.29
N VAL A 145 4.52 4.50 -11.56
CA VAL A 145 4.40 4.49 -10.11
C VAL A 145 5.69 4.96 -9.43
N LEU A 146 6.86 4.51 -9.90
CA LEU A 146 8.14 4.97 -9.37
C LEU A 146 8.28 6.49 -9.45
N ASP A 147 7.95 7.09 -10.60
CA ASP A 147 8.08 8.54 -10.82
C ASP A 147 7.06 9.33 -9.98
N ARG A 148 5.81 8.84 -9.90
CA ARG A 148 4.74 9.49 -9.14
C ARG A 148 5.05 9.59 -7.64
N TYR A 149 5.72 8.59 -7.08
CA TYR A 149 6.04 8.50 -5.66
C TYR A 149 7.50 8.72 -5.32
N ASP A 150 8.32 9.15 -6.30
CA ASP A 150 9.77 9.41 -6.16
C ASP A 150 10.55 8.22 -5.52
N LEU A 151 10.14 7.00 -5.87
CA LEU A 151 10.71 5.79 -5.28
C LEU A 151 12.15 5.52 -5.73
N GLY A 152 12.61 6.17 -6.78
CA GLY A 152 13.97 6.04 -7.30
C GLY A 152 15.07 6.46 -6.31
N LYS A 153 14.72 7.14 -5.23
CA LYS A 153 15.65 7.56 -4.17
C LYS A 153 15.68 6.62 -2.97
N VAL A 154 14.79 5.63 -2.91
CA VAL A 154 14.66 4.76 -1.75
C VAL A 154 15.78 3.75 -1.72
N THR A 155 16.60 3.82 -0.67
CA THR A 155 17.62 2.84 -0.33
C THR A 155 17.10 1.89 0.74
N GLY A 156 17.58 0.65 0.70
CA GLY A 156 17.16 -0.36 1.65
C GLY A 156 17.82 -1.71 1.39
N THR A 157 17.42 -2.72 2.14
CA THR A 157 18.04 -4.05 2.09
C THR A 157 17.30 -5.05 1.21
N HIS A 158 16.00 -4.91 1.08
CA HIS A 158 15.19 -5.81 0.26
C HIS A 158 13.89 -5.15 -0.19
N ALA A 159 13.27 -5.73 -1.20
CA ALA A 159 12.00 -5.27 -1.73
C ALA A 159 11.26 -6.41 -2.45
N ILE A 160 9.94 -6.33 -2.46
CA ILE A 160 9.07 -7.17 -3.29
C ILE A 160 8.06 -6.31 -4.02
N GLY A 161 7.65 -6.74 -5.19
CA GLY A 161 6.68 -5.99 -5.98
C GLY A 161 5.86 -6.86 -6.90
N HIS A 162 4.82 -6.26 -7.44
CA HIS A 162 3.83 -6.93 -8.25
C HIS A 162 3.37 -6.04 -9.41
N ALA A 163 3.33 -6.61 -10.61
CA ALA A 163 2.72 -6.02 -11.80
C ALA A 163 1.41 -6.76 -12.07
N ARG A 164 0.27 -6.07 -11.97
CA ARG A 164 -1.08 -6.66 -12.07
C ARG A 164 -1.67 -6.45 -13.45
N MET A 165 -2.31 -7.51 -13.94
CA MET A 165 -3.26 -7.45 -15.05
C MET A 165 -4.67 -7.69 -14.50
N ALA A 166 -5.57 -6.75 -14.66
CA ALA A 166 -6.97 -6.90 -14.32
C ALA A 166 -7.67 -7.74 -15.39
N THR A 167 -8.17 -8.91 -15.02
CA THR A 167 -8.79 -9.85 -15.97
C THR A 167 -10.30 -9.89 -15.89
N GLU A 168 -10.88 -9.80 -14.70
CA GLU A 168 -12.33 -9.94 -14.48
C GLU A 168 -12.91 -8.84 -13.58
N SER A 169 -12.07 -8.15 -12.84
CA SER A 169 -12.46 -6.99 -12.00
C SER A 169 -12.05 -5.69 -12.66
N GLY A 170 -12.73 -4.61 -12.32
CA GLY A 170 -12.30 -3.26 -12.71
C GLY A 170 -10.85 -3.00 -12.29
N VAL A 171 -10.20 -2.08 -12.99
CA VAL A 171 -8.85 -1.66 -12.64
C VAL A 171 -8.94 -0.78 -11.40
N ASP A 172 -8.65 -1.36 -10.24
CA ASP A 172 -8.68 -0.70 -8.93
C ASP A 172 -7.37 -0.88 -8.17
N ILE A 173 -7.06 0.05 -7.27
CA ILE A 173 -5.86 0.01 -6.45
C ILE A 173 -6.03 -0.95 -5.26
N LYS A 174 -7.25 -1.14 -4.75
CA LYS A 174 -7.51 -1.99 -3.57
C LYS A 174 -7.06 -3.42 -3.78
N SER A 175 -7.30 -3.94 -4.98
CA SER A 175 -6.91 -5.30 -5.36
C SER A 175 -5.45 -5.43 -5.80
N ALA A 176 -4.71 -4.32 -5.90
CA ALA A 176 -3.30 -4.38 -6.26
C ALA A 176 -2.44 -4.90 -5.10
N HIS A 177 -1.50 -5.78 -5.41
CA HIS A 177 -0.48 -6.26 -4.49
C HIS A 177 0.76 -5.34 -4.50
N PRO A 178 1.60 -5.35 -3.45
CA PRO A 178 1.55 -6.15 -2.22
C PRO A 178 0.45 -5.74 -1.25
N PHE A 179 0.17 -6.60 -0.26
CA PHE A 179 -0.63 -6.26 0.90
C PHE A 179 0.22 -6.20 2.16
N TRP A 180 -0.13 -5.30 3.05
CA TRP A 180 0.43 -5.26 4.38
C TRP A 180 -0.07 -6.46 5.19
N GLY A 181 0.83 -7.12 5.91
CA GLY A 181 0.51 -8.25 6.78
C GLY A 181 -0.09 -7.80 8.11
N TYR A 182 -1.18 -7.05 8.05
CA TYR A 182 -1.91 -6.49 9.19
C TYR A 182 -2.12 -7.53 10.32
N PRO A 183 -1.92 -7.18 11.60
CA PRO A 183 -1.45 -5.89 12.14
C PRO A 183 0.07 -5.83 12.40
N PHE A 184 0.84 -6.69 11.77
CA PHE A 184 2.28 -6.82 12.04
C PHE A 184 3.08 -5.75 11.30
N SER A 185 3.91 -4.99 12.05
CA SER A 185 4.84 -4.07 11.41
C SER A 185 5.82 -4.82 10.52
N ASP A 186 6.27 -4.18 9.45
CA ASP A 186 7.30 -4.69 8.54
C ASP A 186 7.04 -6.06 7.90
N VAL A 187 5.76 -6.44 7.74
CA VAL A 187 5.34 -7.65 7.04
C VAL A 187 4.52 -7.29 5.81
N SER A 188 4.92 -7.80 4.66
CA SER A 188 4.16 -7.67 3.43
C SER A 188 4.05 -8.98 2.67
N VAL A 189 3.00 -9.12 1.87
CA VAL A 189 2.67 -10.34 1.13
C VAL A 189 2.34 -9.98 -0.32
N VAL A 190 2.86 -10.78 -1.26
CA VAL A 190 2.42 -10.78 -2.66
C VAL A 190 1.90 -12.15 -3.04
N HIS A 191 0.90 -12.19 -3.90
CA HIS A 191 0.33 -13.42 -4.41
C HIS A 191 0.01 -13.27 -5.89
N ASN A 192 0.30 -14.30 -6.66
CA ASN A 192 -0.09 -14.42 -8.06
C ASN A 192 -0.81 -15.75 -8.23
N GLY A 193 -2.13 -15.75 -8.19
CA GLY A 193 -2.99 -16.92 -8.26
C GLY A 193 -4.34 -16.66 -7.60
N GLN A 194 -5.15 -17.72 -7.54
CA GLN A 194 -6.47 -17.69 -6.91
C GLN A 194 -6.44 -18.45 -5.58
N LEU A 195 -7.10 -17.91 -4.57
CA LEU A 195 -7.35 -18.63 -3.33
C LEU A 195 -8.43 -19.67 -3.57
N THR A 196 -8.08 -20.94 -3.43
CA THR A 196 -9.08 -22.02 -3.39
C THR A 196 -10.02 -21.82 -2.21
N ASN A 197 -11.31 -22.08 -2.40
CA ASN A 197 -12.34 -21.86 -1.38
C ASN A 197 -12.49 -20.41 -0.90
N TYR A 198 -12.16 -19.41 -1.73
CA TYR A 198 -12.25 -18.00 -1.41
C TYR A 198 -13.56 -17.61 -0.71
N TRP A 199 -14.70 -17.99 -1.27
CA TRP A 199 -16.00 -17.64 -0.71
C TRP A 199 -16.28 -18.26 0.66
N ASN A 200 -15.77 -19.46 0.92
CA ASN A 200 -15.90 -20.12 2.23
C ASN A 200 -15.02 -19.42 3.26
N ASN A 201 -13.76 -19.11 2.88
CA ASN A 201 -12.83 -18.38 3.73
C ASN A 201 -13.35 -16.97 4.04
N ARG A 202 -13.85 -16.26 3.04
CA ARG A 202 -14.42 -14.91 3.22
C ARG A 202 -15.61 -14.92 4.19
N ARG A 203 -16.51 -15.92 4.09
CA ARG A 203 -17.61 -16.07 5.04
C ARG A 203 -17.11 -16.35 6.46
N ALA A 204 -16.16 -17.27 6.62
CA ALA A 204 -15.59 -17.59 7.92
C ALA A 204 -14.94 -16.36 8.58
N VAL A 205 -14.22 -15.56 7.81
CA VAL A 205 -13.56 -14.34 8.29
C VAL A 205 -14.54 -13.21 8.58
N SER A 206 -15.62 -13.06 7.81
CA SER A 206 -16.64 -12.05 8.07
C SER A 206 -17.37 -12.26 9.41
N TYR A 207 -17.49 -13.51 9.88
CA TYR A 207 -18.01 -13.83 11.21
C TYR A 207 -17.05 -13.44 12.36
N THR A 208 -15.77 -13.28 12.08
CA THR A 208 -14.73 -12.92 13.09
C THR A 208 -14.42 -11.44 13.14
N HIS A 209 -15.16 -10.59 12.45
CA HIS A 209 -14.93 -9.14 12.33
C HIS A 209 -13.56 -8.73 11.75
N LEU A 210 -12.88 -9.67 11.11
CA LEU A 210 -11.70 -9.35 10.30
C LEU A 210 -12.19 -8.96 8.91
N THR A 211 -12.24 -7.67 8.62
CA THR A 211 -12.29 -7.22 7.22
C THR A 211 -10.93 -7.53 6.60
N LEU A 212 -10.78 -8.73 6.05
CA LEU A 212 -9.69 -8.93 5.10
C LEU A 212 -9.88 -7.94 3.96
N PRO A 213 -8.83 -7.20 3.57
CA PRO A 213 -8.88 -6.50 2.31
C PRO A 213 -9.35 -7.51 1.26
N THR A 214 -10.21 -7.07 0.38
CA THR A 214 -10.80 -7.94 -0.63
C THR A 214 -9.64 -8.44 -1.48
N ILE A 215 -9.12 -9.62 -1.15
CA ILE A 215 -8.21 -10.34 -2.05
C ILE A 215 -9.12 -10.76 -3.18
N CYS A 216 -9.22 -9.90 -4.19
CA CYS A 216 -9.99 -10.21 -5.36
C CYS A 216 -9.42 -11.48 -5.97
N SER A 217 -10.29 -12.46 -6.11
CA SER A 217 -10.06 -13.52 -7.06
C SER A 217 -9.84 -12.87 -8.44
N VAL A 218 -8.70 -13.09 -9.01
CA VAL A 218 -8.43 -12.81 -10.41
C VAL A 218 -9.12 -13.86 -11.25
#